data_5dee83e8887971dca9fa8b3139a1a660
#
_entry.id   5dee83e8887971dca9fa8b3139a1a660
#
_cell.length_a   1.000
_cell.length_b   1.000
_cell.length_c   1.000
_cell.angle_alpha   90.00
_cell.angle_beta   90.00
_cell.angle_gamma   90.00
#
_symmetry.space_group_name_H-M   'P 1'
#
loop_
_entity.id
_entity.type
_entity.pdbx_description
1 polymer ?
#
loop_
_entity_poly.entity_id
_entity_poly.type
_entity_poly.pdbx_seq_one_letter_code
_entity_poly.pdbx_strand_id
1 'polypeptide(L)'
;MALQFNARGFHACVLRYSVAPAVYPQALLELAKAVSWVRRHAAQYWVDEKKVMVCGFSAGGHLACSLGTSWQEEWLDEKLGEESLWRRPDGLILGYPVITSGEYAHRGSFERLTGGDQSLEAGLSLENCITENMPPVFLWHTCEDTSVPVENSLLLAGALRRENISMEMHLFPKGPHGLA
;
A
#
# COMPACT_ATOMS: atom_id res chain seq x y z
N MET A 1 3.10 15.07 7.33
CA MET A 1 2.03 14.08 7.60
C MET A 1 2.10 13.45 8.98
N ALA A 2 3.16 12.75 9.40
CA ALA A 2 3.23 12.10 10.72
C ALA A 2 2.84 13.01 11.89
N LEU A 3 3.37 14.23 11.95
CA LEU A 3 3.02 15.22 12.97
C LEU A 3 1.53 15.58 12.99
N GLN A 4 0.86 15.53 11.82
CA GLN A 4 -0.58 15.80 11.73
C GLN A 4 -1.41 14.65 12.32
N PHE A 5 -0.96 13.41 12.16
CA PHE A 5 -1.57 12.27 12.83
C PHE A 5 -1.37 12.35 14.34
N ASN A 6 -0.14 12.64 14.79
CA ASN A 6 0.16 12.80 16.22
C ASN A 6 -0.71 13.89 16.87
N ALA A 7 -0.87 15.04 16.21
CA ALA A 7 -1.72 16.14 16.71
C ALA A 7 -3.22 15.76 16.85
N ARG A 8 -3.63 14.66 16.22
CA ARG A 8 -4.99 14.10 16.28
C ARG A 8 -5.11 12.86 17.18
N GLY A 9 -4.07 12.58 17.98
CA GLY A 9 -4.08 11.47 18.94
C GLY A 9 -3.71 10.10 18.35
N PHE A 10 -3.15 10.06 17.14
CA PHE A 10 -2.63 8.82 16.56
C PHE A 10 -1.13 8.71 16.75
N HIS A 11 -0.64 7.50 16.99
CA HIS A 11 0.79 7.22 16.82
C HIS A 11 1.13 7.14 15.33
N ALA A 12 2.31 7.61 14.95
CA ALA A 12 2.75 7.58 13.57
C ALA A 12 4.20 7.11 13.48
N CYS A 13 4.43 6.04 12.73
CA CYS A 13 5.74 5.51 12.39
C CYS A 13 6.04 5.81 10.91
N VAL A 14 7.21 6.35 10.62
CA VAL A 14 7.66 6.62 9.25
C VAL A 14 8.67 5.56 8.84
N LEU A 15 8.28 4.69 7.91
CA LEU A 15 9.16 3.68 7.34
C LEU A 15 10.01 4.30 6.22
N ARG A 16 11.32 4.16 6.33
CA ARG A 16 12.26 4.40 5.24
C ARG A 16 12.62 3.06 4.62
N TYR A 17 11.88 2.66 3.61
CA TYR A 17 12.10 1.41 2.90
C TYR A 17 13.13 1.55 1.80
N SER A 18 13.73 0.44 1.40
CA SER A 18 14.71 0.37 0.33
C SER A 18 14.09 0.72 -1.02
N VAL A 19 14.83 1.52 -1.79
CA VAL A 19 14.50 1.89 -3.17
C VAL A 19 15.61 1.42 -4.10
N ALA A 20 15.47 1.63 -5.41
CA ALA A 20 16.49 1.24 -6.37
C ALA A 20 17.91 1.58 -5.86
N PRO A 21 18.89 0.65 -5.95
CA PRO A 21 18.87 -0.57 -6.78
C PRO A 21 18.16 -1.78 -6.16
N ALA A 22 17.60 -1.69 -4.95
CA ALA A 22 16.78 -2.76 -4.40
C ALA A 22 15.47 -2.88 -5.19
N VAL A 23 15.07 -4.13 -5.46
CA VAL A 23 13.87 -4.46 -6.25
C VAL A 23 12.89 -5.30 -5.44
N TYR A 24 11.71 -5.54 -6.02
CA TYR A 24 10.74 -6.46 -5.44
C TYR A 24 11.39 -7.83 -5.12
N PRO A 25 11.11 -8.41 -3.94
CA PRO A 25 10.12 -7.97 -2.95
C PRO A 25 10.71 -7.19 -1.75
N GLN A 26 11.92 -6.63 -1.84
CA GLN A 26 12.65 -6.09 -0.68
C GLN A 26 11.82 -5.08 0.14
N ALA A 27 11.27 -4.07 -0.48
CA ALA A 27 10.47 -3.05 0.23
C ALA A 27 9.22 -3.65 0.90
N LEU A 28 8.59 -4.66 0.26
CA LEU A 28 7.43 -5.36 0.83
C LEU A 28 7.79 -6.13 2.10
N LEU A 29 8.94 -6.82 2.11
CA LEU A 29 9.46 -7.51 3.29
C LEU A 29 9.73 -6.53 4.44
N GLU A 30 10.31 -5.37 4.13
CA GLU A 30 10.58 -4.32 5.11
C GLU A 30 9.28 -3.74 5.70
N LEU A 31 8.27 -3.47 4.87
CA LEU A 31 6.98 -2.99 5.34
C LEU A 31 6.27 -4.04 6.19
N ALA A 32 6.23 -5.29 5.74
CA ALA A 32 5.63 -6.40 6.49
C ALA A 32 6.29 -6.55 7.87
N LYS A 33 7.63 -6.49 7.91
CA LYS A 33 8.40 -6.54 9.17
C LYS A 33 8.12 -5.35 10.07
N ALA A 34 7.98 -4.15 9.50
CA ALA A 34 7.67 -2.94 10.27
C ALA A 34 6.27 -3.02 10.91
N VAL A 35 5.25 -3.50 10.18
CA VAL A 35 3.90 -3.71 10.73
C VAL A 35 3.91 -4.74 11.84
N SER A 36 4.59 -5.87 11.64
CA SER A 36 4.79 -6.91 12.65
C SER A 36 5.48 -6.35 13.89
N TRP A 37 6.54 -5.56 13.71
CA TRP A 37 7.27 -4.94 14.82
C TRP A 37 6.37 -4.01 15.64
N VAL A 38 5.62 -3.14 14.98
CA VAL A 38 4.68 -2.22 15.66
C VAL A 38 3.65 -3.00 16.46
N ARG A 39 3.05 -4.05 15.89
CA ARG A 39 2.05 -4.87 16.56
C ARG A 39 2.62 -5.61 17.77
N ARG A 40 3.81 -6.21 17.66
CA ARG A 40 4.49 -6.91 18.76
C ARG A 40 4.89 -6.00 19.92
N HIS A 41 5.15 -4.72 19.64
CA HIS A 41 5.55 -3.73 20.63
C HIS A 41 4.40 -2.79 21.03
N ALA A 42 3.16 -3.09 20.62
CA ALA A 42 2.00 -2.22 20.80
C ALA A 42 1.81 -1.78 22.26
N ALA A 43 1.91 -2.70 23.21
CA ALA A 43 1.79 -2.41 24.64
C ALA A 43 2.88 -1.43 25.15
N GLN A 44 4.12 -1.55 24.63
CA GLN A 44 5.24 -0.67 25.01
C GLN A 44 5.00 0.78 24.60
N TYR A 45 4.32 0.98 23.48
CA TYR A 45 4.09 2.31 22.88
C TYR A 45 2.64 2.78 23.04
N TRP A 46 1.83 2.11 23.86
CA TRP A 46 0.42 2.45 24.08
C TRP A 46 -0.41 2.48 22.77
N VAL A 47 -0.07 1.60 21.86
CA VAL A 47 -0.77 1.41 20.58
C VAL A 47 -1.82 0.32 20.75
N ASP A 48 -2.97 0.47 20.10
CA ASP A 48 -3.95 -0.60 19.95
C ASP A 48 -3.48 -1.56 18.84
N GLU A 49 -3.11 -2.77 19.21
CA GLU A 49 -2.62 -3.79 18.27
C GLU A 49 -3.61 -4.17 17.17
N LYS A 50 -4.91 -3.86 17.37
CA LYS A 50 -6.00 -4.12 16.42
C LYS A 50 -6.31 -2.93 15.52
N LYS A 51 -5.50 -1.87 15.56
CA LYS A 51 -5.68 -0.63 14.81
C LYS A 51 -4.38 -0.15 14.17
N VAL A 52 -3.64 -1.07 13.54
CA VAL A 52 -2.41 -0.76 12.81
C VAL A 52 -2.75 -0.48 11.35
N MET A 53 -2.82 0.81 11.00
CA MET A 53 -3.12 1.26 9.63
C MET A 53 -1.82 1.46 8.85
N VAL A 54 -1.85 1.15 7.56
CA VAL A 54 -0.73 1.44 6.65
C VAL A 54 -1.14 2.57 5.71
N CYS A 55 -0.33 3.62 5.68
CA CYS A 55 -0.56 4.80 4.85
C CYS A 55 0.53 4.92 3.79
N GLY A 56 0.15 5.09 2.52
CA GLY A 56 1.08 5.23 1.41
C GLY A 56 0.58 6.15 0.31
N PHE A 57 1.53 6.81 -0.37
CA PHE A 57 1.28 7.78 -1.44
C PHE A 57 2.06 7.39 -2.68
N SER A 58 1.49 7.56 -3.86
CA SER A 58 2.21 7.30 -5.14
C SER A 58 2.78 5.86 -5.16
N ALA A 59 4.08 5.69 -5.36
CA ALA A 59 4.78 4.41 -5.25
C ALA A 59 4.68 3.79 -3.84
N GLY A 60 4.65 4.62 -2.77
CA GLY A 60 4.38 4.15 -1.40
C GLY A 60 2.94 3.66 -1.23
N GLY A 61 1.99 4.17 -2.01
CA GLY A 61 0.63 3.65 -2.12
C GLY A 61 0.59 2.25 -2.74
N HIS A 62 1.41 2.01 -3.77
CA HIS A 62 1.61 0.68 -4.33
C HIS A 62 2.13 -0.28 -3.26
N LEU A 63 3.18 0.11 -2.53
CA LEU A 63 3.76 -0.71 -1.48
C LEU A 63 2.75 -1.04 -0.38
N ALA A 64 1.98 -0.06 0.08
CA ALA A 64 0.93 -0.26 1.09
C ALA A 64 -0.16 -1.21 0.59
N CYS A 65 -0.61 -1.03 -0.66
CA CYS A 65 -1.59 -1.89 -1.30
C CYS A 65 -1.05 -3.31 -1.50
N SER A 66 0.22 -3.47 -1.90
CA SER A 66 0.89 -4.77 -2.05
C SER A 66 0.87 -5.56 -0.73
N LEU A 67 1.12 -4.92 0.41
CA LEU A 67 0.98 -5.61 1.69
C LEU A 67 -0.47 -6.00 1.97
N GLY A 68 -1.43 -5.12 1.63
CA GLY A 68 -2.85 -5.42 1.78
C GLY A 68 -3.32 -6.64 0.99
N THR A 69 -2.76 -6.87 -0.20
CA THR A 69 -3.10 -8.01 -1.05
C THR A 69 -2.37 -9.29 -0.67
N SER A 70 -1.16 -9.19 -0.09
CA SER A 70 -0.25 -10.35 0.06
C SER A 70 0.09 -10.71 1.52
N TRP A 71 -0.52 -10.04 2.51
CA TRP A 71 -0.16 -10.28 3.91
C TRP A 71 -0.32 -11.75 4.37
N GLN A 72 -1.17 -12.55 3.70
CA GLN A 72 -1.41 -13.96 4.00
C GLN A 72 -0.54 -14.94 3.21
N GLU A 73 0.26 -14.46 2.26
CA GLU A 73 1.05 -15.31 1.39
C GLU A 73 2.10 -16.11 2.17
N GLU A 74 2.10 -17.43 1.97
CA GLU A 74 2.99 -18.36 2.68
C GLU A 74 4.48 -18.04 2.47
N TRP A 75 4.85 -17.59 1.27
CA TRP A 75 6.23 -17.21 0.99
C TRP A 75 6.74 -16.04 1.86
N LEU A 76 5.82 -15.17 2.34
CA LEU A 76 6.17 -14.14 3.32
C LEU A 76 6.45 -14.74 4.70
N ASP A 77 5.72 -15.78 5.11
CA ASP A 77 5.99 -16.52 6.35
C ASP A 77 7.40 -17.12 6.31
N GLU A 78 7.75 -17.77 5.20
CA GLU A 78 9.06 -18.36 4.99
C GLU A 78 10.19 -17.32 5.03
N LYS A 79 10.00 -16.18 4.34
CA LYS A 79 10.99 -15.10 4.27
C LYS A 79 11.18 -14.35 5.58
N LEU A 80 10.09 -14.16 6.34
CA LEU A 80 10.10 -13.35 7.57
C LEU A 80 10.30 -14.20 8.83
N GLY A 81 10.04 -15.51 8.76
CA GLY A 81 10.08 -16.41 9.91
C GLY A 81 9.02 -16.09 10.94
N GLU A 82 7.83 -15.63 10.51
CA GLU A 82 6.75 -15.23 11.40
C GLU A 82 5.37 -15.44 10.77
N GLU A 83 4.35 -15.64 11.60
CA GLU A 83 2.96 -15.84 11.19
C GLU A 83 2.36 -14.58 10.57
N SER A 84 1.49 -14.78 9.58
CA SER A 84 0.87 -13.73 8.76
C SER A 84 0.08 -12.68 9.57
N LEU A 85 -0.57 -13.08 10.67
CA LEU A 85 -1.38 -12.17 11.49
C LEU A 85 -0.58 -11.00 12.09
N TRP A 86 0.72 -11.17 12.32
CA TRP A 86 1.54 -10.09 12.86
C TRP A 86 1.75 -8.94 11.87
N ARG A 87 1.80 -9.23 10.56
CA ARG A 87 2.01 -8.24 9.48
C ARG A 87 0.72 -7.75 8.82
N ARG A 88 -0.45 -8.28 9.21
CA ARG A 88 -1.74 -7.87 8.65
C ARG A 88 -2.01 -6.39 8.93
N PRO A 89 -2.26 -5.54 7.91
CA PRO A 89 -2.79 -4.21 8.15
C PRO A 89 -4.27 -4.29 8.54
N ASP A 90 -4.70 -3.44 9.49
CA ASP A 90 -6.11 -3.36 9.88
C ASP A 90 -6.90 -2.39 8.99
N GLY A 91 -6.21 -1.62 8.16
CA GLY A 91 -6.75 -0.78 7.10
C GLY A 91 -5.65 -0.08 6.32
N LEU A 92 -6.01 0.42 5.14
CA LEU A 92 -5.10 1.14 4.26
C LEU A 92 -5.58 2.58 4.02
N ILE A 93 -4.63 3.51 3.96
CA ILE A 93 -4.85 4.90 3.55
C ILE A 93 -3.98 5.15 2.34
N LEU A 94 -4.61 5.29 1.17
CA LEU A 94 -3.92 5.36 -0.12
C LEU A 94 -4.18 6.72 -0.78
N GLY A 95 -3.13 7.48 -0.99
CA GLY A 95 -3.19 8.75 -1.74
C GLY A 95 -2.59 8.58 -3.13
N TYR A 96 -3.35 8.88 -4.17
CA TYR A 96 -2.92 8.82 -5.58
C TYR A 96 -1.96 7.64 -5.88
N PRO A 97 -2.36 6.39 -5.51
CA PRO A 97 -1.45 5.25 -5.55
C PRO A 97 -1.16 4.81 -6.98
N VAL A 98 0.06 4.33 -7.23
CA VAL A 98 0.35 3.49 -8.39
C VAL A 98 -0.30 2.13 -8.14
N ILE A 99 -1.07 1.60 -9.10
CA ILE A 99 -1.82 0.34 -8.95
C ILE A 99 -1.60 -0.60 -10.14
N THR A 100 -1.88 -0.12 -11.36
CA THR A 100 -1.88 -0.97 -12.54
C THR A 100 -0.55 -0.94 -13.30
N SER A 101 -0.15 -2.08 -13.84
CA SER A 101 0.91 -2.21 -14.85
C SER A 101 0.38 -2.12 -16.28
N GLY A 102 -0.93 -1.98 -16.47
CA GLY A 102 -1.62 -1.94 -17.75
C GLY A 102 -1.50 -0.61 -18.50
N GLU A 103 -2.58 -0.20 -19.16
CA GLU A 103 -2.63 1.01 -20.00
C GLU A 103 -2.28 2.29 -19.24
N TYR A 104 -2.75 2.42 -18.00
CA TYR A 104 -2.55 3.61 -17.15
C TYR A 104 -1.36 3.49 -16.20
N ALA A 105 -0.40 2.62 -16.51
CA ALA A 105 0.75 2.38 -15.66
C ALA A 105 1.68 3.59 -15.56
N HIS A 106 2.13 3.89 -14.35
CA HIS A 106 3.31 4.74 -14.17
C HIS A 106 4.57 3.91 -14.42
N ARG A 107 5.00 3.81 -15.69
CA ARG A 107 6.07 2.90 -16.15
C ARG A 107 7.36 3.01 -15.34
N GLY A 108 7.80 4.23 -15.04
CA GLY A 108 9.03 4.44 -14.26
C GLY A 108 8.96 3.88 -12.82
N SER A 109 7.77 3.70 -12.24
CA SER A 109 7.63 3.01 -10.95
C SER A 109 7.82 1.51 -11.13
N PHE A 110 7.20 0.89 -12.14
CA PHE A 110 7.35 -0.54 -12.40
C PHE A 110 8.79 -0.91 -12.78
N GLU A 111 9.44 -0.13 -13.63
CA GLU A 111 10.84 -0.33 -13.99
C GLU A 111 11.74 -0.36 -12.75
N ARG A 112 11.57 0.60 -11.82
CA ARG A 112 12.35 0.62 -10.57
C ARG A 112 11.97 -0.51 -9.62
N LEU A 113 10.70 -0.86 -9.56
CA LEU A 113 10.18 -1.91 -8.68
C LEU A 113 10.70 -3.30 -9.11
N THR A 114 10.72 -3.56 -10.40
CA THR A 114 11.10 -4.87 -10.97
C THR A 114 12.56 -4.95 -11.38
N GLY A 115 13.29 -3.82 -11.41
CA GLY A 115 14.63 -3.77 -11.99
C GLY A 115 14.65 -3.97 -13.51
N GLY A 116 13.50 -3.74 -14.18
CA GLY A 116 13.33 -3.94 -15.61
C GLY A 116 12.84 -5.35 -15.99
N ASP A 117 12.60 -6.24 -15.02
CA ASP A 117 12.00 -7.54 -15.29
C ASP A 117 10.49 -7.43 -15.52
N GLN A 118 10.10 -7.36 -16.79
CA GLN A 118 8.70 -7.25 -17.20
C GLN A 118 7.84 -8.47 -16.84
N SER A 119 8.44 -9.63 -16.61
CA SER A 119 7.70 -10.84 -16.24
C SER A 119 7.01 -10.72 -14.87
N LEU A 120 7.51 -9.84 -14.01
CA LEU A 120 6.94 -9.56 -12.69
C LEU A 120 5.76 -8.55 -12.75
N GLU A 121 5.67 -7.72 -13.78
CA GLU A 121 4.72 -6.60 -13.81
C GLU A 121 3.26 -7.06 -13.70
N ALA A 122 2.89 -8.15 -14.37
CA ALA A 122 1.52 -8.66 -14.34
C ALA A 122 1.07 -9.08 -12.93
N GLY A 123 1.96 -9.71 -12.15
CA GLY A 123 1.72 -10.09 -10.76
C GLY A 123 1.75 -8.91 -9.77
N LEU A 124 2.24 -7.76 -10.22
CA LEU A 124 2.31 -6.53 -9.43
C LEU A 124 1.25 -5.50 -9.86
N SER A 125 0.34 -5.88 -10.76
CA SER A 125 -0.86 -5.11 -11.16
C SER A 125 -1.96 -5.37 -10.12
N LEU A 126 -2.00 -4.54 -9.09
CA LEU A 126 -2.67 -4.85 -7.83
C LEU A 126 -4.21 -4.92 -7.92
N GLU A 127 -4.81 -4.30 -8.93
CA GLU A 127 -6.25 -4.43 -9.21
C GLU A 127 -6.66 -5.87 -9.55
N ASN A 128 -5.69 -6.72 -9.92
CA ASN A 128 -5.90 -8.14 -10.21
C ASN A 128 -5.60 -9.04 -9.01
N CYS A 129 -5.07 -8.48 -7.92
CA CYS A 129 -4.61 -9.23 -6.74
C CYS A 129 -5.57 -9.08 -5.54
N ILE A 130 -6.68 -8.35 -5.70
CA ILE A 130 -7.64 -8.13 -4.60
C ILE A 130 -8.41 -9.42 -4.32
N THR A 131 -8.45 -9.78 -3.04
CA THR A 131 -9.22 -10.92 -2.52
C THR A 131 -10.10 -10.48 -1.34
N GLU A 132 -10.97 -11.36 -0.87
CA GLU A 132 -11.83 -11.13 0.31
C GLU A 132 -11.05 -10.80 1.59
N ASN A 133 -9.75 -11.10 1.63
CA ASN A 133 -8.87 -10.86 2.78
C ASN A 133 -8.24 -9.46 2.80
N MET A 134 -8.51 -8.65 1.77
CA MET A 134 -8.05 -7.26 1.70
C MET A 134 -8.64 -6.44 2.85
N PRO A 135 -7.82 -5.66 3.60
CA PRO A 135 -8.34 -4.80 4.65
C PRO A 135 -9.17 -3.63 4.08
N PRO A 136 -9.98 -2.95 4.90
CA PRO A 136 -10.69 -1.74 4.49
C PRO A 136 -9.75 -0.66 3.95
N VAL A 137 -10.21 0.09 2.94
CA VAL A 137 -9.37 1.07 2.22
C VAL A 137 -10.00 2.46 2.26
N PHE A 138 -9.23 3.45 2.71
CA PHE A 138 -9.48 4.86 2.41
C PHE A 138 -8.61 5.28 1.22
N LEU A 139 -9.24 5.82 0.16
CA LEU A 139 -8.58 6.12 -1.11
C LEU A 139 -8.89 7.55 -1.54
N TRP A 140 -7.88 8.31 -1.99
CA TRP A 140 -8.13 9.60 -2.61
C TRP A 140 -7.18 9.88 -3.76
N HIS A 141 -7.65 10.67 -4.73
CA HIS A 141 -6.91 11.05 -5.94
C HIS A 141 -7.41 12.38 -6.48
N THR A 142 -6.62 13.02 -7.35
CA THR A 142 -7.03 14.19 -8.11
C THR A 142 -7.19 13.83 -9.60
N CYS A 143 -8.23 14.35 -10.26
CA CYS A 143 -8.48 14.03 -11.68
C CYS A 143 -7.46 14.67 -12.63
N GLU A 144 -6.76 15.72 -12.20
CA GLU A 144 -5.72 16.40 -12.99
C GLU A 144 -4.31 15.81 -12.77
N ASP A 145 -4.18 14.70 -12.05
CA ASP A 145 -2.89 14.04 -11.87
C ASP A 145 -2.36 13.50 -13.20
N THR A 146 -1.30 14.12 -13.70
CA THR A 146 -0.65 13.75 -14.97
C THR A 146 0.51 12.77 -14.80
N SER A 147 0.93 12.50 -13.57
CA SER A 147 2.02 11.55 -13.27
C SER A 147 1.49 10.14 -13.05
N VAL A 148 0.49 10.00 -12.19
CA VAL A 148 -0.22 8.74 -11.96
C VAL A 148 -1.68 8.97 -12.35
N PRO A 149 -2.14 8.46 -13.50
CA PRO A 149 -3.51 8.66 -13.96
C PRO A 149 -4.54 8.19 -12.92
N VAL A 150 -5.61 8.97 -12.74
CA VAL A 150 -6.68 8.68 -11.76
C VAL A 150 -7.31 7.30 -11.97
N GLU A 151 -7.20 6.74 -13.16
CA GLU A 151 -7.62 5.40 -13.54
C GLU A 151 -7.01 4.32 -12.63
N ASN A 152 -5.79 4.53 -12.10
CA ASN A 152 -5.20 3.64 -11.10
C ASN A 152 -6.14 3.47 -9.90
N SER A 153 -6.66 4.56 -9.36
CA SER A 153 -7.61 4.53 -8.25
C SER A 153 -8.98 3.99 -8.64
N LEU A 154 -9.45 4.28 -9.86
CA LEU A 154 -10.73 3.75 -10.36
C LEU A 154 -10.68 2.23 -10.56
N LEU A 155 -9.58 1.70 -11.10
CA LEU A 155 -9.36 0.27 -11.27
C LEU A 155 -9.32 -0.44 -9.91
N LEU A 156 -8.58 0.12 -8.94
CA LEU A 156 -8.54 -0.41 -7.58
C LEU A 156 -9.93 -0.40 -6.94
N ALA A 157 -10.66 0.70 -7.03
CA ALA A 157 -12.02 0.81 -6.48
C ALA A 157 -12.98 -0.22 -7.10
N GLY A 158 -12.88 -0.44 -8.41
CA GLY A 158 -13.64 -1.48 -9.10
C GLY A 158 -13.32 -2.88 -8.58
N ALA A 159 -12.03 -3.17 -8.33
CA ALA A 159 -11.57 -4.44 -7.78
C ALA A 159 -12.07 -4.66 -6.33
N LEU A 160 -11.90 -3.65 -5.47
CA LEU A 160 -12.40 -3.69 -4.09
C LEU A 160 -13.91 -3.95 -4.02
N ARG A 161 -14.68 -3.32 -4.92
CA ARG A 161 -16.13 -3.54 -4.99
C ARG A 161 -16.50 -4.97 -5.41
N ARG A 162 -15.78 -5.58 -6.34
CA ARG A 162 -16.01 -6.98 -6.75
C ARG A 162 -15.88 -7.95 -5.59
N GLU A 163 -14.90 -7.69 -4.71
CA GLU A 163 -14.63 -8.55 -3.54
C GLU A 163 -15.38 -8.10 -2.27
N ASN A 164 -16.32 -7.14 -2.39
CA ASN A 164 -17.10 -6.58 -1.26
C ASN A 164 -16.25 -5.99 -0.14
N ILE A 165 -15.06 -5.48 -0.45
CA ILE A 165 -14.18 -4.82 0.51
C ILE A 165 -14.74 -3.44 0.86
N SER A 166 -14.77 -3.12 2.16
CA SER A 166 -15.18 -1.80 2.65
C SER A 166 -14.22 -0.72 2.15
N MET A 167 -14.76 0.31 1.51
CA MET A 167 -13.96 1.37 0.90
C MET A 167 -14.65 2.73 1.04
N GLU A 168 -13.84 3.75 1.35
CA GLU A 168 -14.21 5.16 1.19
C GLU A 168 -13.29 5.79 0.16
N MET A 169 -13.84 6.44 -0.89
CA MET A 169 -13.09 7.04 -1.99
C MET A 169 -13.46 8.49 -2.20
N HIS A 170 -12.44 9.35 -2.33
CA HIS A 170 -12.58 10.76 -2.66
C HIS A 170 -11.83 11.13 -3.92
N LEU A 171 -12.54 11.64 -4.92
CA LEU A 171 -11.95 12.21 -6.13
C LEU A 171 -12.11 13.72 -6.11
N PHE A 172 -10.99 14.41 -6.23
CA PHE A 172 -10.94 15.87 -6.32
C PHE A 172 -10.75 16.29 -7.77
N PRO A 173 -11.49 17.28 -8.28
CA PRO A 173 -11.41 17.67 -9.68
C PRO A 173 -10.05 18.25 -10.06
N LYS A 174 -9.38 18.93 -9.14
CA LYS A 174 -8.14 19.67 -9.39
C LYS A 174 -7.03 19.30 -8.42
N GLY A 175 -5.82 19.37 -8.92
CA GLY A 175 -4.58 19.23 -8.14
C GLY A 175 -3.52 18.41 -8.88
N PRO A 176 -2.24 18.82 -8.79
CA PRO A 176 -1.14 18.04 -9.33
C PRO A 176 -0.86 16.80 -8.49
N HIS A 177 0.01 15.92 -8.98
CA HIS A 177 0.56 14.80 -8.20
C HIS A 177 1.31 15.30 -6.95
N GLY A 178 1.26 14.53 -5.85
CA GLY A 178 2.12 14.79 -4.70
C GLY A 178 1.59 15.80 -3.69
N LEU A 179 0.28 15.94 -3.52
CA LEU A 179 -0.36 16.86 -2.56
C LEU A 179 -0.41 16.39 -1.09
N ALA A 180 0.41 15.43 -0.67
CA ALA A 180 0.43 14.90 0.70
C ALA A 180 1.47 15.56 1.62
#